data_7a327789c5804ad5698837d712a243cd
#
_entry.id   7a327789c5804ad5698837d712a243cd
#
_cell.length_a   1.000
_cell.length_b   1.000
_cell.length_c   1.000
_cell.angle_alpha   90.00
_cell.angle_beta   90.00
_cell.angle_gamma   90.00
#
_symmetry.space_group_name_H-M   'P 1'
#
loop_
_entity.id
_entity.type
_entity.pdbx_description
1 polymer ?
#
loop_
_entity_poly.entity_id
_entity_poly.type
_entity_poly.pdbx_seq_one_letter_code
_entity_poly.pdbx_strand_id
1 'polypeptide(L)'
;MLVNDLLKLAVEAGASDLHLKVGSYPTMRVRGSLMAVAKDRRLDAADMMGVADAVIPPDLRDKFREHHEMDLAYSVPGLGRFRCNAFQQRGTVGMVFRVIPMRVGTIEELALPAVLRTIAAEERGLVLVTGTTGSGKSTTLARSEEHTSEL
;
A
#
# COMPACT_ATOMS: atom_id res chain seq x y z
N MET A 1 -0.74 -0.12 21.10
CA MET A 1 -1.18 0.75 19.97
C MET A 1 -1.73 -0.18 18.90
N LEU A 2 -2.96 0.03 18.44
CA LEU A 2 -3.57 -0.84 17.43
C LEU A 2 -2.99 -0.54 16.05
N VAL A 3 -2.75 -1.57 15.24
CA VAL A 3 -2.22 -1.41 13.87
C VAL A 3 -3.09 -0.49 13.01
N ASN A 4 -4.42 -0.54 13.19
CA ASN A 4 -5.35 0.30 12.45
C ASN A 4 -5.18 1.80 12.75
N ASP A 5 -4.80 2.18 13.97
CA ASP A 5 -4.53 3.58 14.31
C ASP A 5 -3.29 4.10 13.56
N LEU A 6 -2.26 3.25 13.45
CA LEU A 6 -1.04 3.58 12.69
C LEU A 6 -1.33 3.69 11.19
N LEU A 7 -2.16 2.79 10.66
CA LEU A 7 -2.57 2.84 9.25
C LEU A 7 -3.40 4.08 8.96
N LYS A 8 -4.28 4.49 9.90
CA LYS A 8 -5.06 5.72 9.79
C LYS A 8 -4.14 6.95 9.72
N LEU A 9 -3.19 7.06 10.64
CA LEU A 9 -2.20 8.15 10.62
C LEU A 9 -1.39 8.17 9.31
N ALA A 10 -1.01 7.00 8.80
CA ALA A 10 -0.28 6.90 7.53
C ALA A 10 -1.13 7.38 6.34
N VAL A 11 -2.41 6.99 6.26
CA VAL A 11 -3.32 7.43 5.21
C VAL A 11 -3.58 8.95 5.30
N GLU A 12 -3.86 9.47 6.48
CA GLU A 12 -4.07 10.91 6.72
C GLU A 12 -2.84 11.77 6.36
N ALA A 13 -1.63 11.22 6.57
CA ALA A 13 -0.39 11.87 6.18
C ALA A 13 -0.04 11.73 4.69
N GLY A 14 -0.85 11.02 3.90
CA GLY A 14 -0.57 10.73 2.49
C GLY A 14 0.66 9.85 2.29
N ALA A 15 0.91 8.92 3.22
CA ALA A 15 2.04 8.00 3.13
C ALA A 15 1.80 6.92 2.07
N SER A 16 2.86 6.51 1.40
CA SER A 16 2.85 5.35 0.49
C SER A 16 3.04 4.03 1.21
N ASP A 17 3.82 4.03 2.28
CA ASP A 17 4.16 2.81 3.02
C ASP A 17 4.23 3.11 4.54
N LEU A 18 3.86 2.11 5.36
CA LEU A 18 4.07 2.06 6.80
C LEU A 18 4.97 0.87 7.13
N HIS A 19 6.04 1.11 7.85
CA HIS A 19 7.04 0.12 8.25
C HIS A 19 6.97 -0.10 9.76
N LEU A 20 6.77 -1.34 10.19
CA LEU A 20 6.73 -1.77 11.58
C LEU A 20 7.79 -2.84 11.82
N LYS A 21 8.68 -2.60 12.78
CA LYS A 21 9.81 -3.48 13.09
C LYS A 21 10.21 -3.34 14.55
N VAL A 22 10.57 -4.46 15.17
CA VAL A 22 11.11 -4.48 16.53
C VAL A 22 12.35 -3.58 16.66
N GLY A 23 12.43 -2.83 17.75
CA GLY A 23 13.52 -1.90 18.06
C GLY A 23 13.46 -0.57 17.30
N SER A 24 12.48 -0.37 16.41
CA SER A 24 12.29 0.85 15.64
C SER A 24 11.02 1.58 16.05
N TYR A 25 10.96 2.88 15.83
CA TYR A 25 9.69 3.59 15.85
C TYR A 25 8.83 3.17 14.65
N PRO A 26 7.49 3.16 14.76
CA PRO A 26 6.62 3.10 13.58
C PRO A 26 7.04 4.17 12.59
N THR A 27 7.36 3.79 11.36
CA THR A 27 7.93 4.69 10.35
C THR A 27 7.08 4.65 9.09
N MET A 28 6.74 5.79 8.55
CA MET A 28 6.00 5.93 7.30
C MET A 28 6.84 6.59 6.22
N ARG A 29 6.52 6.30 4.95
CA ARG A 29 7.12 6.95 3.79
C ARG A 29 6.16 7.99 3.23
N VAL A 30 6.53 9.25 3.30
CA VAL A 30 5.77 10.37 2.73
C VAL A 30 6.63 11.07 1.69
N ARG A 31 6.14 11.16 0.46
CA ARG A 31 6.86 11.79 -0.67
C ARG A 31 8.30 11.29 -0.82
N GLY A 32 8.49 9.97 -0.66
CA GLY A 32 9.80 9.32 -0.75
C GLY A 32 10.66 9.35 0.52
N SER A 33 10.39 10.24 1.47
CA SER A 33 11.13 10.37 2.73
C SER A 33 10.55 9.51 3.85
N LEU A 34 11.42 8.87 4.63
CA LEU A 34 11.02 8.11 5.82
C LEU A 34 10.92 9.04 7.04
N MET A 35 9.81 8.95 7.76
CA MET A 35 9.58 9.70 8.98
C MET A 35 8.87 8.84 10.05
N ALA A 36 9.18 9.07 11.31
CA ALA A 36 8.51 8.38 12.40
C ALA A 36 7.07 8.87 12.54
N VAL A 37 6.12 7.93 12.66
CA VAL A 37 4.69 8.22 12.91
C VAL A 37 4.51 8.73 14.35
N ALA A 38 5.19 8.07 15.30
CA ALA A 38 5.22 8.43 16.71
C ALA A 38 6.63 8.16 17.25
N LYS A 39 7.12 9.02 18.13
CA LYS A 39 8.45 8.90 18.75
C LYS A 39 8.40 8.59 20.24
N ASP A 40 7.23 8.23 20.75
CA ASP A 40 7.03 8.01 22.17
C ASP A 40 7.73 6.74 22.65
N ARG A 41 7.63 5.67 21.85
CA ARG A 41 8.17 4.37 22.19
C ARG A 41 8.55 3.58 20.92
N ARG A 42 9.67 2.85 20.99
CA ARG A 42 10.04 1.86 19.97
C ARG A 42 9.17 0.62 20.12
N LEU A 43 8.87 -0.03 19.00
CA LEU A 43 8.13 -1.28 18.99
C LEU A 43 8.97 -2.40 19.61
N ASP A 44 8.39 -3.17 20.51
CA ASP A 44 8.99 -4.38 21.06
C ASP A 44 8.45 -5.65 20.36
N ALA A 45 8.92 -6.82 20.81
CA ALA A 45 8.49 -8.10 20.25
C ALA A 45 6.99 -8.38 20.50
N ALA A 46 6.47 -7.97 21.68
CA ALA A 46 5.07 -8.16 22.02
C ALA A 46 4.15 -7.30 21.15
N ASP A 47 4.55 -6.05 20.87
CA ASP A 47 3.84 -5.19 19.93
C ASP A 47 3.73 -5.84 18.55
N MET A 48 4.85 -6.35 18.02
CA MET A 48 4.88 -6.93 16.67
C MET A 48 4.14 -8.26 16.61
N MET A 49 4.10 -9.04 17.69
CA MET A 49 3.23 -10.22 17.76
C MET A 49 1.76 -9.84 17.76
N GLY A 50 1.37 -8.81 18.51
CA GLY A 50 -0.01 -8.29 18.48
C GLY A 50 -0.43 -7.76 17.10
N VAL A 51 0.49 -7.11 16.37
CA VAL A 51 0.26 -6.69 14.99
C VAL A 51 0.09 -7.92 14.07
N ALA A 52 0.96 -8.93 14.22
CA ALA A 52 0.89 -10.16 13.43
C ALA A 52 -0.43 -10.91 13.65
N ASP A 53 -0.86 -11.02 14.90
CA ASP A 53 -2.13 -11.67 15.25
C ASP A 53 -3.36 -10.92 14.72
N ALA A 54 -3.28 -9.61 14.61
CA ALA A 54 -4.36 -8.79 14.06
C ALA A 54 -4.43 -8.85 12.51
N VAL A 55 -3.28 -9.03 11.85
CA VAL A 55 -3.15 -8.90 10.39
C VAL A 55 -3.13 -10.23 9.67
N ILE A 56 -2.45 -11.25 10.23
CA ILE A 56 -2.33 -12.56 9.63
C ILE A 56 -3.53 -13.42 10.02
N PRO A 57 -4.35 -13.86 9.05
CA PRO A 57 -5.46 -14.79 9.30
C PRO A 57 -4.99 -16.06 10.03
N PRO A 58 -5.80 -16.60 10.96
CA PRO A 58 -5.41 -17.76 11.77
C PRO A 58 -4.97 -18.99 10.94
N ASP A 59 -5.63 -19.23 9.82
CA ASP A 59 -5.35 -20.32 8.88
C ASP A 59 -4.02 -20.17 8.13
N LEU A 60 -3.46 -18.97 8.08
CA LEU A 60 -2.19 -18.68 7.41
C LEU A 60 -0.99 -18.57 8.37
N ARG A 61 -1.23 -18.61 9.69
CA ARG A 61 -0.16 -18.42 10.69
C ARG A 61 0.90 -19.51 10.67
N ASP A 62 0.48 -20.77 10.47
CA ASP A 62 1.42 -21.89 10.40
C ASP A 62 2.28 -21.81 9.14
N LYS A 63 1.68 -21.41 8.02
CA LYS A 63 2.41 -21.15 6.77
C LYS A 63 3.43 -20.02 6.94
N PHE A 64 3.08 -18.95 7.66
CA PHE A 64 4.02 -17.86 7.97
C PHE A 64 5.17 -18.33 8.87
N ARG A 65 4.90 -19.18 9.85
CA ARG A 65 5.95 -19.76 10.72
C ARG A 65 6.93 -20.64 9.93
N GLU A 66 6.45 -21.36 8.92
CA GLU A 66 7.26 -22.23 8.09
C GLU A 66 8.11 -21.45 7.08
N HIS A 67 7.51 -20.50 6.39
CA HIS A 67 8.16 -19.79 5.28
C HIS A 67 8.87 -18.51 5.69
N HIS A 68 8.59 -17.97 6.89
CA HIS A 68 9.13 -16.74 7.44
C HIS A 68 8.87 -15.47 6.60
N GLU A 69 8.04 -15.57 5.57
CA GLU A 69 7.61 -14.47 4.71
C GLU A 69 6.21 -14.73 4.15
N MET A 70 5.42 -13.66 4.02
CA MET A 70 4.09 -13.73 3.46
C MET A 70 3.63 -12.37 2.93
N ASP A 71 3.11 -12.37 1.70
CA ASP A 71 2.34 -11.27 1.14
C ASP A 71 0.85 -11.51 1.36
N LEU A 72 0.14 -10.49 1.85
CA LEU A 72 -1.30 -10.55 2.06
C LEU A 72 -1.98 -9.21 1.79
N ALA A 73 -3.26 -9.26 1.48
CA ALA A 73 -4.11 -8.08 1.43
C ALA A 73 -4.72 -7.84 2.82
N TYR A 74 -4.64 -6.62 3.30
CA TYR A 74 -5.26 -6.20 4.55
C TYR A 74 -6.23 -5.05 4.27
N SER A 75 -7.47 -5.18 4.74
CA SER A 75 -8.50 -4.17 4.51
C SER A 75 -9.03 -3.67 5.85
N VAL A 76 -9.13 -2.35 5.98
CA VAL A 76 -9.71 -1.71 7.16
C VAL A 76 -10.98 -0.98 6.72
N PRO A 77 -12.16 -1.39 7.20
CA PRO A 77 -13.42 -0.74 6.85
C PRO A 77 -13.38 0.77 7.10
N GLY A 78 -13.81 1.54 6.11
CA GLY A 78 -13.82 3.00 6.18
C GLY A 78 -12.45 3.69 6.04
N LEU A 79 -11.35 2.93 5.98
CA LEU A 79 -10.00 3.49 5.84
C LEU A 79 -9.35 3.18 4.50
N GLY A 80 -9.39 1.92 4.05
CA GLY A 80 -8.80 1.55 2.78
C GLY A 80 -8.27 0.12 2.72
N ARG A 81 -7.55 -0.16 1.63
CA ARG A 81 -6.89 -1.44 1.38
C ARG A 81 -5.39 -1.27 1.41
N PHE A 82 -4.71 -2.31 1.88
CA PHE A 82 -3.26 -2.32 2.04
C PHE A 82 -2.71 -3.64 1.49
N ARG A 83 -1.58 -3.58 0.81
CA ARG A 83 -0.76 -4.77 0.60
C ARG A 83 0.22 -4.85 1.77
N CYS A 84 0.20 -5.95 2.48
CA CYS A 84 1.09 -6.20 3.61
C CYS A 84 2.10 -7.28 3.23
N ASN A 85 3.39 -6.99 3.38
CA ASN A 85 4.44 -7.99 3.43
C ASN A 85 4.83 -8.19 4.89
N ALA A 86 4.60 -9.39 5.39
CA ALA A 86 5.04 -9.84 6.71
C ALA A 86 6.29 -10.70 6.54
N PHE A 87 7.31 -10.46 7.35
CA PHE A 87 8.56 -11.22 7.28
C PHE A 87 9.17 -11.42 8.67
N GLN A 88 10.00 -12.46 8.80
CA GLN A 88 10.76 -12.72 10.01
C GLN A 88 12.25 -12.45 9.77
N GLN A 89 12.84 -11.61 10.57
CA GLN A 89 14.27 -11.30 10.54
C GLN A 89 14.89 -11.43 11.93
N ARG A 90 15.93 -12.24 12.06
CA ARG A 90 16.63 -12.48 13.36
C ARG A 90 15.66 -12.88 14.48
N GLY A 91 14.70 -13.74 14.15
CA GLY A 91 13.71 -14.23 15.13
C GLY A 91 12.61 -13.23 15.50
N THR A 92 12.55 -12.07 14.88
CA THR A 92 11.51 -11.05 15.12
C THR A 92 10.68 -10.79 13.89
N VAL A 93 9.38 -10.51 14.09
CA VAL A 93 8.46 -10.17 12.99
C VAL A 93 8.64 -8.70 12.61
N GLY A 94 8.67 -8.45 11.30
CA GLY A 94 8.53 -7.13 10.69
C GLY A 94 7.38 -7.11 9.69
N MET A 95 6.78 -5.94 9.48
CA MET A 95 5.70 -5.76 8.50
C MET A 95 5.86 -4.45 7.76
N VAL A 96 5.57 -4.50 6.47
CA VAL A 96 5.47 -3.31 5.61
C VAL A 96 4.09 -3.29 4.99
N PHE A 97 3.37 -2.21 5.22
CA PHE A 97 2.07 -1.97 4.61
C PHE A 97 2.21 -0.94 3.50
N ARG A 98 1.80 -1.28 2.29
CA ARG A 98 1.64 -0.36 1.18
C ARG A 98 0.20 0.09 1.10
N VAL A 99 -0.02 1.39 1.14
CA VAL A 99 -1.35 1.98 0.94
C VAL A 99 -1.76 1.78 -0.51
N ILE A 100 -2.93 1.16 -0.74
CA ILE A 100 -3.53 1.04 -2.07
C ILE A 100 -4.53 2.19 -2.21
N PRO A 101 -4.30 3.16 -3.11
CA PRO A 101 -5.24 4.24 -3.32
C PRO A 101 -6.62 3.69 -3.69
N MET A 102 -7.67 4.16 -2.99
CA MET A 102 -9.04 3.75 -3.28
C MET A 102 -9.61 4.44 -4.53
N ARG A 103 -9.00 5.53 -4.95
CA ARG A 103 -9.41 6.32 -6.10
C ARG A 103 -8.18 6.65 -6.95
N VAL A 104 -8.28 6.38 -8.22
CA VAL A 104 -7.35 6.92 -9.21
C VAL A 104 -7.83 8.32 -9.56
N GLY A 105 -6.95 9.33 -9.48
CA GLY A 105 -7.28 10.71 -9.85
C GLY A 105 -7.79 10.82 -11.30
N THR A 106 -8.60 11.83 -11.62
CA THR A 106 -9.07 12.07 -13.00
C THR A 106 -7.89 12.41 -13.93
N ILE A 107 -8.11 12.38 -15.26
CA ILE A 107 -7.11 12.81 -16.25
C ILE A 107 -6.60 14.22 -15.92
N GLU A 108 -7.49 15.11 -15.45
CA GLU A 108 -7.16 16.48 -15.04
C GLU A 108 -6.38 16.52 -13.72
N GLU A 109 -6.84 15.80 -12.71
CA GLU A 109 -6.16 15.72 -11.40
C GLU A 109 -4.74 15.13 -11.52
N LEU A 110 -4.55 14.22 -12.49
CA LEU A 110 -3.25 13.63 -12.81
C LEU A 110 -2.42 14.48 -13.79
N ALA A 111 -2.94 15.64 -14.23
CA ALA A 111 -2.31 16.50 -15.23
C ALA A 111 -1.90 15.76 -16.53
N LEU A 112 -2.70 14.77 -16.91
CA LEU A 112 -2.46 13.99 -18.13
C LEU A 112 -2.97 14.75 -19.38
N PRO A 113 -2.33 14.54 -20.55
CA PRO A 113 -2.79 15.17 -21.80
C PRO A 113 -4.23 14.80 -22.13
N ALA A 114 -5.04 15.79 -22.52
CA ALA A 114 -6.47 15.58 -22.84
C ALA A 114 -6.70 14.59 -24.01
N VAL A 115 -5.72 14.41 -24.90
CA VAL A 115 -5.77 13.45 -25.99
C VAL A 115 -5.98 12.00 -25.50
N LEU A 116 -5.63 11.70 -24.25
CA LEU A 116 -5.85 10.37 -23.68
C LEU A 116 -7.33 9.99 -23.61
N ARG A 117 -8.26 10.95 -23.50
CA ARG A 117 -9.69 10.68 -23.58
C ARG A 117 -10.10 10.18 -24.95
N THR A 118 -9.59 10.82 -25.99
CA THR A 118 -9.85 10.40 -27.39
C THR A 118 -9.29 9.02 -27.65
N ILE A 119 -8.05 8.76 -27.19
CA ILE A 119 -7.39 7.45 -27.34
C ILE A 119 -8.15 6.37 -26.57
N ALA A 120 -8.63 6.66 -25.35
CA ALA A 120 -9.37 5.70 -24.54
C ALA A 120 -10.76 5.36 -25.13
N ALA A 121 -11.34 6.25 -25.94
CA ALA A 121 -12.63 6.04 -26.60
C ALA A 121 -12.53 5.24 -27.92
N GLU A 122 -11.32 4.93 -28.39
CA GLU A 122 -11.14 4.18 -29.65
C GLU A 122 -11.49 2.68 -29.43
N GLU A 123 -12.43 2.18 -30.24
CA GLU A 123 -12.89 0.78 -30.14
C GLU A 123 -11.92 -0.22 -30.77
N ARG A 124 -10.95 0.23 -31.57
CA ARG A 124 -10.04 -0.64 -32.33
C ARG A 124 -8.62 -0.09 -32.31
N GLY A 125 -7.66 -1.01 -32.34
CA GLY A 125 -6.25 -0.66 -32.42
C GLY A 125 -5.45 -1.16 -31.22
N LEU A 126 -4.20 -0.78 -31.16
CA LEU A 126 -3.27 -1.10 -30.08
C LEU A 126 -2.59 0.18 -29.62
N VAL A 127 -2.70 0.45 -28.32
CA VAL A 127 -2.00 1.56 -27.66
C VAL A 127 -0.96 0.98 -26.71
N LEU A 128 0.30 1.40 -26.85
CA LEU A 128 1.40 0.96 -25.98
C LEU A 128 1.79 2.09 -25.02
N VAL A 129 1.68 1.84 -23.73
CA VAL A 129 2.15 2.74 -22.67
C VAL A 129 3.48 2.25 -22.14
N THR A 130 4.57 2.95 -22.46
CA THR A 130 5.93 2.57 -22.13
C THR A 130 6.58 3.56 -21.17
N GLY A 131 7.63 3.13 -20.48
CA GLY A 131 8.41 3.96 -19.55
C GLY A 131 9.03 3.14 -18.43
N THR A 132 9.89 3.77 -17.64
CA THR A 132 10.57 3.15 -16.50
C THR A 132 9.60 2.81 -15.36
N THR A 133 10.03 1.96 -14.43
CA THR A 133 9.25 1.68 -13.21
C THR A 133 9.00 2.99 -12.44
N GLY A 134 7.77 3.19 -11.97
CA GLY A 134 7.38 4.41 -11.23
C GLY A 134 7.03 5.62 -12.10
N SER A 135 7.04 5.51 -13.45
CA SER A 135 6.71 6.62 -14.36
C SER A 135 5.20 6.90 -14.50
N GLY A 136 4.33 6.19 -13.76
CA GLY A 136 2.88 6.41 -13.80
C GLY A 136 2.11 5.57 -14.83
N LYS A 137 2.74 4.61 -15.53
CA LYS A 137 2.08 3.77 -16.56
C LYS A 137 0.77 3.14 -16.10
N SER A 138 0.82 2.41 -14.97
CA SER A 138 -0.35 1.72 -14.42
C SER A 138 -1.45 2.69 -13.98
N THR A 139 -1.07 3.85 -13.45
CA THR A 139 -2.01 4.91 -13.05
C THR A 139 -2.73 5.50 -14.26
N THR A 140 -1.99 5.74 -15.35
CA THR A 140 -2.53 6.23 -16.62
C THR A 140 -3.49 5.22 -17.24
N LEU A 141 -3.12 3.93 -17.26
CA LEU A 141 -3.96 2.86 -17.80
C LEU A 141 -5.23 2.66 -16.99
N ALA A 142 -5.14 2.60 -15.65
CA ALA A 142 -6.30 2.44 -14.79
C ALA A 142 -7.33 3.56 -15.00
N ARG A 143 -6.89 4.78 -15.30
CA ARG A 143 -7.80 5.90 -15.58
C ARG A 143 -8.45 5.82 -16.97
N SER A 144 -7.73 5.30 -17.95
CA SER A 144 -8.32 5.12 -19.29
C SER A 144 -9.44 4.06 -19.30
N GLU A 145 -9.34 3.03 -18.44
CA GLU A 145 -10.38 1.99 -18.31
C GLU A 145 -11.67 2.50 -17.65
N GLU A 146 -11.60 3.38 -16.64
CA GLU A 146 -12.81 3.96 -16.03
C GLU A 146 -13.64 4.78 -17.01
N HIS A 147 -13.02 5.47 -17.97
CA HIS A 147 -13.73 6.23 -19.00
C HIS A 147 -14.48 5.34 -20.01
N THR A 148 -14.02 4.12 -20.24
CA THR A 148 -14.69 3.15 -21.12
C THR A 148 -15.88 2.45 -20.44
N SER A 149 -15.94 2.42 -19.12
CA SER A 149 -17.02 1.79 -18.37
C SER A 149 -18.19 2.74 -18.01
N GLU A 150 -18.05 4.05 -18.27
CA GLU A 150 -19.09 5.06 -18.05
C GLU A 150 -19.86 5.44 -19.35
N LEU A 151 -19.51 4.82 -20.48
CA LEU A 151 -20.20 4.94 -21.79
C LEU A 151 -21.05 3.68 -22.05
#